data_5c16da931af5e405fe69042f93a6b20d
#
_entry.id   5c16da931af5e405fe69042f93a6b20d
#
_cell.length_a   1.000
_cell.length_b   1.000
_cell.length_c   1.000
_cell.angle_alpha   90.00
_cell.angle_beta   90.00
_cell.angle_gamma   90.00
#
_symmetry.space_group_name_H-M   'P 1'
#
loop_
_entity.id
_entity.type
_entity.pdbx_description
1 polymer ?
#
loop_
_entity_poly.entity_id
_entity_poly.type
_entity_poly.pdbx_seq_one_letter_code
_entity_poly.pdbx_strand_id
1 'polypeptide(L)'
;MKLCFTSDLHGDKQLYTQLVDLIHRERPDILLLGGDQCHTVTGDSAIEEQQVWLLTEFRRFLEEIRPICCIFWTSGNHDLAGNLPAVTELQCQNLITNCDLQPVDLGEDISLLGFPFGPVNGWPYRDWERLDTGQSLPLKQYPQSFLTVNGRMDQVRTDDYFRSLPRLADLLDESLRQVQGNHILLLSHYPPYGINLDLSSCGHQIGCRKLREVLPSSDITMVCSGHVHEAPYLTGCWYKTIGPTLCVNPGQWGEKLHALLIRTEDIQESLVHTVFGNYENSYIPRYSAEEMRRVLEQRWKSDRTTPLNQKKKLLSWIRSLL
;
A
#
# COMPACT_ATOMS: atom_id res chain seq x y z
N MET A 1 21.69 -6.35 -4.92
CA MET A 1 20.78 -5.61 -5.85
C MET A 1 20.36 -4.26 -5.26
N LYS A 2 20.07 -3.23 -6.11
CA LYS A 2 19.52 -1.94 -5.68
C LYS A 2 18.02 -1.91 -5.88
N LEU A 3 17.27 -1.70 -4.80
CA LEU A 3 15.81 -1.61 -4.82
C LEU A 3 15.37 -0.15 -4.67
N CYS A 4 14.28 0.21 -5.34
CA CYS A 4 13.50 1.41 -5.06
C CYS A 4 12.11 0.96 -4.62
N PHE A 5 11.63 1.45 -3.47
CA PHE A 5 10.29 1.15 -2.96
C PHE A 5 9.48 2.42 -2.78
N THR A 6 8.24 2.42 -3.24
CA THR A 6 7.24 3.47 -2.98
C THR A 6 5.84 2.88 -2.93
N SER A 7 4.89 3.60 -2.31
CA SER A 7 3.49 3.22 -2.15
C SER A 7 2.60 4.46 -2.18
N ASP A 8 1.30 4.27 -2.33
CA ASP A 8 0.28 5.32 -2.11
C ASP A 8 0.42 6.54 -3.05
N LEU A 9 0.72 6.31 -4.32
CA LEU A 9 0.84 7.39 -5.31
C LEU A 9 -0.51 7.89 -5.82
N HIS A 10 -1.58 7.12 -5.68
CA HIS A 10 -2.97 7.49 -5.97
C HIS A 10 -3.19 8.18 -7.33
N GLY A 11 -2.45 7.75 -8.36
CA GLY A 11 -2.55 8.34 -9.69
C GLY A 11 -2.06 9.80 -9.79
N ASP A 12 -1.36 10.31 -8.77
CA ASP A 12 -0.84 11.69 -8.77
C ASP A 12 0.27 11.85 -9.80
N LYS A 13 -0.03 12.59 -10.86
CA LYS A 13 0.88 12.80 -11.98
C LYS A 13 2.22 13.42 -11.58
N GLN A 14 2.22 14.31 -10.59
CA GLN A 14 3.43 14.96 -10.11
C GLN A 14 4.33 13.96 -9.38
N LEU A 15 3.76 13.06 -8.58
CA LEU A 15 4.51 12.01 -7.89
C LEU A 15 5.09 11.00 -8.89
N TYR A 16 4.33 10.60 -9.91
CA TYR A 16 4.85 9.74 -10.98
C TYR A 16 5.98 10.39 -11.77
N THR A 17 5.90 11.69 -12.07
CA THR A 17 7.00 12.42 -12.71
C THR A 17 8.25 12.40 -11.83
N GLN A 18 8.12 12.66 -10.53
CA GLN A 18 9.25 12.59 -9.60
C GLN A 18 9.82 11.17 -9.48
N LEU A 19 8.97 10.14 -9.58
CA LEU A 19 9.42 8.75 -9.57
C LEU A 19 10.22 8.41 -10.83
N VAL A 20 9.79 8.86 -12.01
CA VAL A 20 10.55 8.73 -13.26
C VAL A 20 11.94 9.38 -13.10
N ASP A 21 12.00 10.62 -12.63
CA ASP A 21 13.27 11.33 -12.40
C ASP A 21 14.18 10.58 -11.40
N LEU A 22 13.59 10.02 -10.35
CA LEU A 22 14.31 9.22 -9.35
C LEU A 22 14.90 7.95 -9.99
N ILE A 23 14.10 7.20 -10.77
CA ILE A 23 14.53 5.97 -11.43
C ILE A 23 15.65 6.25 -12.45
N HIS A 24 15.54 7.31 -13.24
CA HIS A 24 16.59 7.71 -14.19
C HIS A 24 17.91 8.07 -13.49
N ARG A 25 17.84 8.76 -12.34
CA ARG A 25 19.00 9.18 -11.56
C ARG A 25 19.66 8.03 -10.83
N GLU A 26 18.86 7.23 -10.14
CA GLU A 26 19.33 6.20 -9.20
C GLU A 26 19.57 4.85 -9.87
N ARG A 27 18.91 4.59 -11.01
CA ARG A 27 19.01 3.35 -11.79
C ARG A 27 18.92 2.09 -10.91
N PRO A 28 17.84 1.91 -10.15
CA PRO A 28 17.67 0.67 -9.36
C PRO A 28 17.53 -0.54 -10.29
N ASP A 29 17.85 -1.72 -9.80
CA ASP A 29 17.60 -2.98 -10.50
C ASP A 29 16.10 -3.32 -10.47
N ILE A 30 15.44 -2.95 -9.37
CA ILE A 30 14.04 -3.29 -9.08
C ILE A 30 13.30 -2.07 -8.52
N LEU A 31 12.09 -1.83 -9.04
CA LEU A 31 11.08 -0.97 -8.45
C LEU A 31 9.97 -1.82 -7.81
N LEU A 32 9.70 -1.57 -6.52
CA LEU A 32 8.62 -2.16 -5.75
C LEU A 32 7.50 -1.13 -5.59
N LEU A 33 6.29 -1.44 -6.06
CA LEU A 33 5.07 -0.64 -5.94
C LEU A 33 4.14 -1.26 -4.88
N GLY A 34 4.04 -0.61 -3.73
CA GLY A 34 3.44 -1.14 -2.50
C GLY A 34 1.93 -0.98 -2.36
N GLY A 35 1.22 -0.85 -3.46
CA GLY A 35 -0.24 -0.67 -3.46
C GLY A 35 -0.68 0.79 -3.51
N ASP A 36 -1.99 0.99 -3.69
CA ASP A 36 -2.65 2.29 -3.85
C ASP A 36 -2.01 3.15 -4.95
N GLN A 37 -1.77 2.51 -6.10
CA GLN A 37 -1.23 3.19 -7.27
C GLN A 37 -2.32 3.94 -8.03
N CYS A 38 -3.54 3.37 -8.08
CA CYS A 38 -4.69 3.99 -8.74
C CYS A 38 -5.24 5.16 -7.94
N HIS A 39 -5.82 6.13 -8.65
CA HIS A 39 -6.52 7.21 -7.95
C HIS A 39 -7.75 6.71 -7.20
N THR A 40 -8.05 7.42 -6.11
CA THR A 40 -9.26 7.20 -5.35
C THR A 40 -10.48 7.56 -6.21
N VAL A 41 -11.29 6.55 -6.50
CA VAL A 41 -12.52 6.68 -7.27
C VAL A 41 -13.72 6.26 -6.45
N THR A 42 -14.91 6.73 -6.79
CA THR A 42 -16.17 6.37 -6.11
C THR A 42 -17.32 6.32 -7.11
N GLY A 43 -18.26 5.40 -6.89
CA GLY A 43 -19.47 5.26 -7.72
C GLY A 43 -19.35 4.12 -8.73
N ASP A 44 -20.35 4.04 -9.61
CA ASP A 44 -20.55 2.89 -10.51
C ASP A 44 -19.48 2.79 -11.61
N SER A 45 -18.86 3.93 -11.99
CA SER A 45 -17.80 4.01 -13.01
C SER A 45 -16.38 3.79 -12.42
N ALA A 46 -16.27 3.52 -11.13
CA ALA A 46 -14.97 3.46 -10.43
C ALA A 46 -13.97 2.49 -11.07
N ILE A 47 -14.42 1.28 -11.43
CA ILE A 47 -13.57 0.28 -12.08
C ILE A 47 -13.13 0.77 -13.47
N GLU A 48 -14.06 1.29 -14.26
CA GLU A 48 -13.77 1.81 -15.60
C GLU A 48 -12.78 2.98 -15.58
N GLU A 49 -12.95 3.93 -14.66
CA GLU A 49 -12.05 5.07 -14.52
C GLU A 49 -10.61 4.64 -14.21
N GLN A 50 -10.43 3.70 -13.26
CA GLN A 50 -9.11 3.14 -12.96
C GLN A 50 -8.55 2.31 -14.11
N GLN A 51 -9.39 1.53 -14.80
CA GLN A 51 -8.96 0.73 -15.95
C GLN A 51 -8.41 1.61 -17.08
N VAL A 52 -9.11 2.71 -17.41
CA VAL A 52 -8.64 3.67 -18.41
C VAL A 52 -7.27 4.23 -18.00
N TRP A 53 -7.13 4.65 -16.75
CA TRP A 53 -5.86 5.17 -16.24
C TRP A 53 -4.73 4.14 -16.29
N LEU A 54 -4.98 2.90 -15.86
CA LEU A 54 -4.01 1.79 -15.89
C LEU A 54 -3.50 1.54 -17.32
N LEU A 55 -4.41 1.48 -18.29
CA LEU A 55 -4.09 1.15 -19.68
C LEU A 55 -3.63 2.37 -20.51
N THR A 56 -3.60 3.56 -19.93
CA THR A 56 -3.14 4.79 -20.63
C THR A 56 -1.97 5.45 -19.89
N GLU A 57 -2.23 6.21 -18.83
CA GLU A 57 -1.20 7.01 -18.14
C GLU A 57 -0.20 6.13 -17.40
N PHE A 58 -0.68 5.15 -16.62
CA PHE A 58 0.19 4.23 -15.90
C PHE A 58 1.01 3.35 -16.86
N ARG A 59 0.39 2.88 -17.93
CA ARG A 59 1.11 2.15 -18.98
C ARG A 59 2.28 2.95 -19.57
N ARG A 60 2.08 4.24 -19.90
CA ARG A 60 3.17 5.10 -20.42
C ARG A 60 4.30 5.24 -19.41
N PHE A 61 3.95 5.42 -18.13
CA PHE A 61 4.94 5.43 -17.05
C PHE A 61 5.74 4.12 -17.01
N LEU A 62 5.08 2.96 -17.09
CA LEU A 62 5.75 1.67 -17.10
C LEU A 62 6.66 1.50 -18.33
N GLU A 63 6.18 1.87 -19.52
CA GLU A 63 6.95 1.81 -20.77
C GLU A 63 8.23 2.66 -20.71
N GLU A 64 8.18 3.80 -20.02
CA GLU A 64 9.32 4.70 -19.86
C GLU A 64 10.40 4.11 -18.94
N ILE A 65 10.01 3.51 -17.82
CA ILE A 65 10.97 3.06 -16.79
C ILE A 65 11.36 1.58 -16.94
N ARG A 66 10.55 0.74 -17.61
CA ARG A 66 10.82 -0.69 -17.78
C ARG A 66 12.18 -1.04 -18.39
N PRO A 67 12.73 -0.23 -19.33
CA PRO A 67 14.09 -0.44 -19.84
C PRO A 67 15.21 -0.25 -18.79
N ILE A 68 14.89 0.37 -17.65
CA ILE A 68 15.86 0.68 -16.59
C ILE A 68 15.83 -0.38 -15.49
N CYS A 69 14.62 -0.79 -15.04
CA CYS A 69 14.45 -1.71 -13.91
C CYS A 69 13.29 -2.69 -14.10
N CYS A 70 13.33 -3.79 -13.36
CA CYS A 70 12.17 -4.67 -13.21
C CYS A 70 11.16 -4.03 -12.25
N ILE A 71 9.86 -4.21 -12.52
CA ILE A 71 8.79 -3.56 -11.75
C ILE A 71 7.89 -4.64 -11.16
N PHE A 72 7.74 -4.61 -9.83
CA PHE A 72 6.85 -5.51 -9.09
C PHE A 72 5.75 -4.71 -8.41
N TRP A 73 4.55 -5.27 -8.43
CA TRP A 73 3.33 -4.65 -7.91
C TRP A 73 2.65 -5.55 -6.90
N THR A 74 2.14 -4.98 -5.81
CA THR A 74 1.07 -5.54 -5.00
C THR A 74 -0.10 -4.56 -4.96
N SER A 75 -1.33 -5.08 -4.83
CA SER A 75 -2.53 -4.23 -4.75
C SER A 75 -2.68 -3.59 -3.37
N GLY A 76 -3.24 -2.38 -3.33
CA GLY A 76 -3.69 -1.69 -2.13
C GLY A 76 -5.22 -1.57 -2.08
N ASN A 77 -5.76 -0.97 -1.02
CA ASN A 77 -7.22 -0.90 -0.85
C ASN A 77 -7.93 0.05 -1.83
N HIS A 78 -7.20 0.95 -2.48
CA HIS A 78 -7.72 1.80 -3.55
C HIS A 78 -7.58 1.17 -4.95
N ASP A 79 -6.80 0.11 -5.11
CA ASP A 79 -6.67 -0.62 -6.37
C ASP A 79 -7.79 -1.67 -6.46
N LEU A 80 -8.87 -1.36 -7.16
CA LEU A 80 -10.07 -2.21 -7.19
C LEU A 80 -9.78 -3.55 -7.87
N ALA A 81 -10.23 -4.66 -7.26
CA ALA A 81 -10.00 -6.02 -7.79
C ALA A 81 -10.62 -6.21 -9.19
N GLY A 82 -11.61 -5.41 -9.56
CA GLY A 82 -12.17 -5.38 -10.91
C GLY A 82 -11.17 -5.03 -12.00
N ASN A 83 -10.04 -4.45 -11.62
CA ASN A 83 -8.97 -4.05 -12.53
C ASN A 83 -7.82 -5.08 -12.65
N LEU A 84 -7.89 -6.21 -11.94
CA LEU A 84 -6.91 -7.30 -12.12
C LEU A 84 -6.73 -7.75 -13.59
N PRO A 85 -7.78 -7.80 -14.44
CA PRO A 85 -7.59 -8.07 -15.87
C PRO A 85 -6.68 -7.06 -16.58
N ALA A 86 -6.79 -5.76 -16.25
CA ALA A 86 -5.91 -4.73 -16.81
C ALA A 86 -4.45 -4.88 -16.32
N VAL A 87 -4.27 -5.19 -15.03
CA VAL A 87 -2.94 -5.51 -14.48
C VAL A 87 -2.35 -6.75 -15.16
N THR A 88 -3.17 -7.79 -15.41
CA THR A 88 -2.74 -8.99 -16.16
C THR A 88 -2.34 -8.65 -17.60
N GLU A 89 -3.05 -7.74 -18.27
CA GLU A 89 -2.67 -7.27 -19.61
C GLU A 89 -1.28 -6.60 -19.61
N LEU A 90 -1.02 -5.71 -18.63
CA LEU A 90 0.30 -5.08 -18.48
C LEU A 90 1.39 -6.11 -18.16
N GLN A 91 1.08 -7.13 -17.37
CA GLN A 91 2.00 -8.24 -17.10
C GLN A 91 2.30 -9.08 -18.37
N CYS A 92 1.29 -9.42 -19.16
CA CYS A 92 1.48 -10.13 -20.43
C CYS A 92 2.37 -9.37 -21.42
N GLN A 93 2.45 -8.05 -21.30
CA GLN A 93 3.33 -7.18 -22.07
C GLN A 93 4.71 -7.01 -21.41
N ASN A 94 5.02 -7.72 -20.33
CA ASN A 94 6.26 -7.63 -19.56
C ASN A 94 6.55 -6.22 -19.00
N LEU A 95 5.53 -5.41 -18.79
CA LEU A 95 5.69 -4.07 -18.23
C LEU A 95 5.77 -4.09 -16.70
N ILE A 96 5.10 -5.06 -16.08
CA ILE A 96 5.00 -5.20 -14.62
C ILE A 96 4.91 -6.68 -14.26
N THR A 97 5.24 -7.04 -13.02
CA THR A 97 4.95 -8.34 -12.42
C THR A 97 4.03 -8.14 -11.22
N ASN A 98 2.81 -8.66 -11.28
CA ASN A 98 1.94 -8.74 -10.12
C ASN A 98 2.41 -9.89 -9.21
N CYS A 99 2.77 -9.59 -7.98
CA CYS A 99 3.26 -10.57 -7.01
C CYS A 99 2.21 -10.91 -5.92
N ASP A 100 0.95 -10.48 -6.07
CA ASP A 100 -0.11 -10.76 -5.11
C ASP A 100 -0.26 -12.28 -4.86
N LEU A 101 0.04 -12.71 -3.63
CA LEU A 101 -0.01 -14.10 -3.16
C LEU A 101 0.88 -15.09 -3.95
N GLN A 102 1.74 -14.61 -4.81
CA GLN A 102 2.62 -15.43 -5.63
C GLN A 102 4.08 -15.05 -5.37
N PRO A 103 4.88 -15.94 -4.77
CA PRO A 103 6.29 -15.69 -4.56
C PRO A 103 7.04 -15.58 -5.90
N VAL A 104 7.95 -14.62 -5.97
CA VAL A 104 8.85 -14.42 -7.11
C VAL A 104 10.28 -14.55 -6.62
N ASP A 105 11.06 -15.41 -7.26
CA ASP A 105 12.49 -15.53 -7.01
C ASP A 105 13.23 -14.32 -7.62
N LEU A 106 13.91 -13.56 -6.78
CA LEU A 106 14.73 -12.41 -7.22
C LEU A 106 16.22 -12.81 -7.41
N GLY A 107 16.57 -14.06 -7.14
CA GLY A 107 17.97 -14.51 -7.05
C GLY A 107 18.60 -14.20 -5.68
N GLU A 108 19.87 -14.61 -5.49
CA GLU A 108 20.63 -14.38 -4.25
C GLU A 108 19.93 -14.94 -2.99
N ASP A 109 19.13 -16.02 -3.11
CA ASP A 109 18.32 -16.62 -2.06
C ASP A 109 17.23 -15.67 -1.48
N ILE A 110 16.80 -14.67 -2.27
CA ILE A 110 15.78 -13.68 -1.92
C ILE A 110 14.50 -13.97 -2.70
N SER A 111 13.40 -14.15 -1.98
CA SER A 111 12.05 -14.24 -2.54
C SER A 111 11.23 -12.99 -2.23
N LEU A 112 10.54 -12.46 -3.23
CA LEU A 112 9.54 -11.39 -3.08
C LEU A 112 8.15 -12.02 -2.99
N LEU A 113 7.37 -11.65 -1.99
CA LEU A 113 5.97 -12.02 -1.85
C LEU A 113 5.11 -10.76 -1.72
N GLY A 114 4.11 -10.60 -2.58
CA GLY A 114 3.06 -9.59 -2.47
C GLY A 114 1.92 -10.06 -1.56
N PHE A 115 1.50 -9.23 -0.63
CA PHE A 115 0.36 -9.50 0.25
C PHE A 115 -0.59 -8.30 0.28
N PRO A 116 -1.64 -8.29 -0.56
CA PRO A 116 -2.54 -7.13 -0.72
C PRO A 116 -3.56 -7.00 0.41
N PHE A 117 -3.77 -8.07 1.21
CA PHE A 117 -4.85 -8.10 2.20
C PHE A 117 -4.48 -7.41 3.51
N GLY A 118 -5.49 -6.73 4.08
CA GLY A 118 -5.40 -6.09 5.37
C GLY A 118 -6.65 -6.28 6.24
N PRO A 119 -6.62 -5.75 7.49
CA PRO A 119 -7.75 -5.82 8.40
C PRO A 119 -8.90 -4.95 7.92
N VAL A 120 -10.12 -5.31 8.32
CA VAL A 120 -11.30 -4.48 8.08
C VAL A 120 -11.14 -3.14 8.81
N ASN A 121 -11.21 -2.06 8.03
CA ASN A 121 -11.08 -0.68 8.50
C ASN A 121 -12.30 0.18 8.11
N GLY A 122 -12.17 1.50 8.19
CA GLY A 122 -13.25 2.44 7.86
C GLY A 122 -13.50 2.66 6.36
N TRP A 123 -12.67 2.15 5.47
CA TRP A 123 -12.82 2.32 4.03
C TRP A 123 -14.00 1.50 3.49
N PRO A 124 -14.86 2.06 2.63
CA PRO A 124 -16.07 1.36 2.19
C PRO A 124 -15.82 0.24 1.17
N TYR A 125 -14.70 0.28 0.41
CA TYR A 125 -14.35 -0.74 -0.59
C TYR A 125 -13.57 -1.87 0.07
N ARG A 126 -14.05 -3.12 -0.06
CA ARG A 126 -13.61 -4.27 0.75
C ARG A 126 -12.86 -5.35 -0.03
N ASP A 127 -12.52 -5.12 -1.27
CA ASP A 127 -11.89 -6.14 -2.12
C ASP A 127 -10.70 -6.82 -1.44
N TRP A 128 -9.83 -6.03 -0.80
CA TRP A 128 -8.59 -6.47 -0.16
C TRP A 128 -8.65 -6.58 1.38
N GLU A 129 -9.83 -6.48 1.97
CA GLU A 129 -9.97 -6.62 3.42
C GLU A 129 -10.40 -8.02 3.83
N ARG A 130 -9.90 -8.48 4.96
CA ARG A 130 -10.24 -9.76 5.59
C ARG A 130 -10.31 -9.58 7.10
N LEU A 131 -11.07 -10.47 7.78
CA LEU A 131 -11.08 -10.47 9.24
C LEU A 131 -9.71 -10.88 9.77
N ASP A 132 -9.10 -9.98 10.54
CA ASP A 132 -7.81 -10.18 11.19
C ASP A 132 -7.95 -10.85 12.56
N THR A 133 -6.83 -11.16 13.20
CA THR A 133 -6.76 -11.61 14.60
C THR A 133 -7.46 -10.60 15.52
N GLY A 134 -8.36 -11.09 16.34
CA GLY A 134 -9.17 -10.27 17.25
C GLY A 134 -10.36 -9.54 16.61
N GLN A 135 -10.51 -9.56 15.27
CA GLN A 135 -11.72 -9.08 14.61
C GLN A 135 -12.77 -10.20 14.52
N SER A 136 -14.03 -9.86 14.78
CA SER A 136 -15.16 -10.80 14.75
C SER A 136 -16.43 -10.14 14.23
N LEU A 137 -17.34 -10.94 13.72
CA LEU A 137 -18.70 -10.51 13.38
C LEU A 137 -19.59 -10.44 14.62
N PRO A 138 -20.57 -9.53 14.66
CA PRO A 138 -20.98 -8.58 13.61
C PRO A 138 -20.14 -7.28 13.63
N LEU A 139 -19.87 -6.75 12.42
CA LEU A 139 -19.23 -5.45 12.23
C LEU A 139 -20.28 -4.34 12.20
N LYS A 140 -20.86 -4.02 13.35
CA LYS A 140 -21.99 -3.08 13.48
C LYS A 140 -21.74 -1.68 12.91
N GLN A 141 -20.49 -1.22 12.93
CA GLN A 141 -20.09 0.09 12.44
C GLN A 141 -20.01 0.17 10.90
N TYR A 142 -19.98 -0.98 10.22
CA TYR A 142 -19.86 -1.04 8.76
C TYR A 142 -20.93 -1.99 8.18
N PRO A 143 -22.21 -1.56 8.17
CA PRO A 143 -23.29 -2.48 7.81
C PRO A 143 -23.31 -2.86 6.32
N GLN A 144 -22.73 -2.01 5.47
CA GLN A 144 -22.67 -2.21 4.03
C GLN A 144 -21.27 -1.96 3.50
N SER A 145 -20.92 -2.67 2.43
CA SER A 145 -19.61 -2.61 1.76
C SER A 145 -19.80 -2.59 0.25
N PHE A 146 -18.83 -1.99 -0.44
CA PHE A 146 -18.74 -2.04 -1.89
C PHE A 146 -17.65 -3.03 -2.28
N LEU A 147 -17.95 -3.90 -3.23
CA LEU A 147 -17.08 -4.96 -3.70
C LEU A 147 -17.09 -5.04 -5.20
N THR A 148 -16.01 -5.55 -5.75
CA THR A 148 -15.99 -6.03 -7.12
C THR A 148 -16.69 -7.39 -7.22
N VAL A 149 -17.83 -7.41 -7.91
CA VAL A 149 -18.58 -8.63 -8.23
C VAL A 149 -18.76 -8.71 -9.74
N ASN A 150 -18.24 -9.76 -10.38
CA ASN A 150 -18.33 -9.95 -11.83
C ASN A 150 -17.90 -8.69 -12.65
N GLY A 151 -16.82 -8.03 -12.22
CA GLY A 151 -16.27 -6.85 -12.90
C GLY A 151 -17.09 -5.55 -12.70
N ARG A 152 -17.99 -5.50 -11.73
CA ARG A 152 -18.78 -4.31 -11.38
C ARG A 152 -18.72 -4.04 -9.89
N MET A 153 -18.95 -2.80 -9.49
CA MET A 153 -19.08 -2.42 -8.09
C MET A 153 -20.51 -2.74 -7.62
N ASP A 154 -20.60 -3.67 -6.68
CA ASP A 154 -21.85 -4.04 -6.02
C ASP A 154 -21.84 -3.70 -4.53
N GLN A 155 -23.00 -3.32 -4.00
CA GLN A 155 -23.19 -3.10 -2.58
C GLN A 155 -23.69 -4.37 -1.90
N VAL A 156 -22.99 -4.81 -0.86
CA VAL A 156 -23.32 -6.02 -0.11
C VAL A 156 -23.36 -5.74 1.38
N ARG A 157 -24.02 -6.65 2.13
CA ARG A 157 -23.94 -6.62 3.59
C ARG A 157 -22.57 -7.13 4.04
N THR A 158 -21.89 -6.32 4.83
CA THR A 158 -20.51 -6.59 5.27
C THR A 158 -20.36 -7.94 5.97
N ASP A 159 -21.25 -8.25 6.92
CA ASP A 159 -21.18 -9.51 7.66
C ASP A 159 -21.37 -10.74 6.78
N ASP A 160 -22.30 -10.67 5.82
CA ASP A 160 -22.57 -11.79 4.91
C ASP A 160 -21.37 -12.04 3.99
N TYR A 161 -20.70 -10.98 3.54
CA TYR A 161 -19.47 -11.08 2.76
C TYR A 161 -18.34 -11.77 3.53
N PHE A 162 -17.99 -11.26 4.71
CA PHE A 162 -16.85 -11.81 5.46
C PHE A 162 -17.10 -13.18 6.08
N ARG A 163 -18.37 -13.63 6.19
CA ARG A 163 -18.70 -14.94 6.78
C ARG A 163 -18.17 -16.11 5.97
N SER A 164 -18.11 -15.99 4.64
CA SER A 164 -17.69 -17.03 3.71
C SER A 164 -16.23 -16.94 3.28
N LEU A 165 -15.53 -15.88 3.69
CA LEU A 165 -14.16 -15.66 3.26
C LEU A 165 -13.13 -16.26 4.22
N PRO A 166 -11.97 -16.69 3.72
CA PRO A 166 -10.84 -17.04 4.56
C PRO A 166 -10.42 -15.84 5.41
N ARG A 167 -9.93 -16.11 6.60
CA ARG A 167 -9.37 -15.06 7.46
C ARG A 167 -8.01 -14.62 6.94
N LEU A 168 -7.61 -13.43 7.32
CA LEU A 168 -6.30 -12.88 6.96
C LEU A 168 -5.15 -13.81 7.40
N ALA A 169 -5.30 -14.45 8.57
CA ALA A 169 -4.35 -15.41 9.08
C ALA A 169 -4.15 -16.61 8.14
N ASP A 170 -5.24 -17.17 7.62
CA ASP A 170 -5.18 -18.34 6.73
C ASP A 170 -4.48 -18.01 5.42
N LEU A 171 -4.78 -16.82 4.86
CA LEU A 171 -4.16 -16.34 3.62
C LEU A 171 -2.66 -16.08 3.77
N LEU A 172 -2.25 -15.40 4.87
CA LEU A 172 -0.84 -15.11 5.09
C LEU A 172 -0.03 -16.39 5.33
N ASP A 173 -0.54 -17.30 6.17
CA ASP A 173 0.14 -18.57 6.46
C ASP A 173 0.25 -19.45 5.20
N GLU A 174 -0.78 -19.45 4.33
CA GLU A 174 -0.73 -20.17 3.05
C GLU A 174 0.28 -19.56 2.08
N SER A 175 0.30 -18.24 1.97
CA SER A 175 1.23 -17.54 1.08
C SER A 175 2.69 -17.73 1.51
N LEU A 176 2.97 -17.67 2.82
CA LEU A 176 4.33 -17.88 3.34
C LEU A 176 4.82 -19.32 3.13
N ARG A 177 3.91 -20.33 3.19
CA ARG A 177 4.29 -21.73 2.92
C ARG A 177 4.71 -21.98 1.46
N GLN A 178 4.33 -21.13 0.53
CA GLN A 178 4.70 -21.25 -0.89
C GLN A 178 6.07 -20.65 -1.19
N VAL A 179 6.63 -19.85 -0.29
CA VAL A 179 7.92 -19.19 -0.50
C VAL A 179 9.05 -20.21 -0.41
N GLN A 180 9.96 -20.15 -1.38
CA GLN A 180 11.21 -20.88 -1.41
C GLN A 180 12.34 -19.85 -1.27
N GLY A 181 13.29 -20.10 -0.38
CA GLY A 181 14.38 -19.18 -0.08
C GLY A 181 14.40 -18.78 1.39
N ASN A 182 15.56 -18.32 1.86
CA ASN A 182 15.81 -18.04 3.28
C ASN A 182 15.60 -16.56 3.61
N HIS A 183 15.43 -15.69 2.60
CA HIS A 183 15.22 -14.26 2.77
C HIS A 183 13.94 -13.82 2.06
N ILE A 184 12.91 -13.46 2.83
CA ILE A 184 11.64 -13.01 2.30
C ILE A 184 11.56 -11.48 2.36
N LEU A 185 11.41 -10.85 1.19
CA LEU A 185 10.93 -9.48 1.08
C LEU A 185 9.41 -9.53 0.94
N LEU A 186 8.70 -9.08 1.97
CA LEU A 186 7.24 -9.03 1.96
C LEU A 186 6.78 -7.64 1.53
N LEU A 187 6.13 -7.55 0.38
CA LEU A 187 5.48 -6.33 -0.11
C LEU A 187 4.02 -6.36 0.34
N SER A 188 3.74 -5.79 1.51
CA SER A 188 2.41 -5.78 2.11
C SER A 188 1.87 -4.36 2.17
N HIS A 189 0.75 -4.09 1.48
CA HIS A 189 0.18 -2.73 1.53
C HIS A 189 -0.08 -2.26 2.96
N TYR A 190 -0.61 -3.14 3.81
CA TYR A 190 -0.87 -2.82 5.21
C TYR A 190 0.34 -3.06 6.10
N PRO A 191 0.74 -2.10 6.95
CA PRO A 191 1.85 -2.28 7.89
C PRO A 191 1.49 -3.25 9.02
N PRO A 192 2.49 -3.83 9.71
CA PRO A 192 2.25 -4.58 10.94
C PRO A 192 1.62 -3.71 12.03
N TYR A 193 0.72 -4.28 12.84
CA TYR A 193 -0.01 -3.57 13.89
C TYR A 193 0.90 -3.10 15.03
N GLY A 194 0.68 -1.86 15.49
CA GLY A 194 1.21 -1.37 16.77
C GLY A 194 2.71 -1.09 16.79
N ILE A 195 3.30 -0.77 15.63
CA ILE A 195 4.75 -0.55 15.50
C ILE A 195 5.13 0.89 15.16
N ASN A 196 4.22 1.83 15.31
CA ASN A 196 4.36 3.24 14.93
C ASN A 196 4.38 3.51 13.41
N LEU A 197 4.23 2.51 12.57
CA LEU A 197 4.13 2.66 11.11
C LEU A 197 2.66 2.64 10.66
N ASP A 198 1.73 2.42 11.58
CA ASP A 198 0.31 2.16 11.35
C ASP A 198 -0.62 3.12 12.10
N LEU A 199 -0.08 4.21 12.67
CA LEU A 199 -0.87 5.19 13.40
C LEU A 199 -1.51 6.18 12.43
N SER A 200 -2.85 6.16 12.36
CA SER A 200 -3.63 7.09 11.56
C SER A 200 -3.84 8.43 12.25
N SER A 201 -4.21 9.47 11.48
CA SER A 201 -4.57 10.80 12.01
C SER A 201 -5.80 10.81 12.92
N CYS A 202 -6.59 9.73 12.90
CA CYS A 202 -7.68 9.51 13.87
C CYS A 202 -7.20 8.96 15.23
N GLY A 203 -5.90 8.72 15.40
CA GLY A 203 -5.31 8.19 16.63
C GLY A 203 -5.45 6.67 16.78
N HIS A 204 -5.85 5.96 15.72
CA HIS A 204 -6.02 4.52 15.73
C HIS A 204 -4.85 3.83 15.01
N GLN A 205 -4.41 2.72 15.58
CA GLN A 205 -3.52 1.78 14.91
C GLN A 205 -4.38 0.90 13.98
N ILE A 206 -4.08 0.93 12.68
CA ILE A 206 -4.87 0.26 11.64
C ILE A 206 -4.08 -0.80 10.86
N GLY A 207 -2.93 -1.20 11.37
CA GLY A 207 -2.10 -2.25 10.79
C GLY A 207 -2.63 -3.67 11.02
N CYS A 208 -1.96 -4.64 10.42
CA CYS A 208 -2.29 -6.06 10.46
C CYS A 208 -1.71 -6.73 11.70
N ARG A 209 -2.57 -7.29 12.59
CA ARG A 209 -2.16 -8.01 13.81
C ARG A 209 -1.51 -9.34 13.48
N LYS A 210 -2.09 -10.10 12.57
CA LYS A 210 -1.49 -11.38 12.16
C LYS A 210 -0.08 -11.19 11.60
N LEU A 211 0.13 -10.17 10.76
CA LEU A 211 1.47 -9.86 10.26
C LEU A 211 2.43 -9.55 11.42
N ARG A 212 2.00 -8.73 12.39
CA ARG A 212 2.81 -8.44 13.59
C ARG A 212 3.18 -9.68 14.39
N GLU A 213 2.28 -10.66 14.46
CA GLU A 213 2.46 -11.90 15.23
C GLU A 213 3.50 -12.85 14.59
N VAL A 214 3.54 -12.93 13.28
CA VAL A 214 4.43 -13.90 12.58
C VAL A 214 5.88 -13.42 12.46
N LEU A 215 6.14 -12.10 12.46
CA LEU A 215 7.46 -11.53 12.20
C LEU A 215 8.59 -12.09 13.08
N PRO A 216 8.42 -12.27 14.41
CA PRO A 216 9.52 -12.71 15.27
C PRO A 216 10.02 -14.13 14.99
N SER A 217 9.23 -14.95 14.29
CA SER A 217 9.48 -16.38 14.04
C SER A 217 9.46 -16.77 12.58
N SER A 218 9.48 -15.80 11.66
CA SER A 218 9.47 -16.03 10.21
C SER A 218 10.83 -15.68 9.59
N ASP A 219 11.03 -16.16 8.36
CA ASP A 219 12.19 -15.84 7.53
C ASP A 219 12.01 -14.51 6.76
N ILE A 220 11.02 -13.68 7.19
CA ILE A 220 10.79 -12.36 6.62
C ILE A 220 11.92 -11.42 7.06
N THR A 221 12.78 -11.07 6.13
CA THR A 221 13.90 -10.15 6.36
C THR A 221 13.43 -8.70 6.34
N MET A 222 12.48 -8.36 5.45
CA MET A 222 11.96 -7.02 5.33
C MET A 222 10.47 -7.01 4.99
N VAL A 223 9.73 -6.09 5.60
CA VAL A 223 8.34 -5.73 5.23
C VAL A 223 8.33 -4.34 4.65
N CYS A 224 7.95 -4.21 3.38
CA CYS A 224 7.69 -2.94 2.70
C CYS A 224 6.19 -2.67 2.72
N SER A 225 5.75 -1.60 3.39
CA SER A 225 4.33 -1.26 3.54
C SER A 225 4.04 0.21 3.27
N GLY A 226 2.77 0.53 3.03
CA GLY A 226 2.22 1.87 2.80
C GLY A 226 0.97 2.09 3.64
N HIS A 227 -0.16 2.41 3.00
CA HIS A 227 -1.51 2.55 3.56
C HIS A 227 -1.68 3.73 4.53
N VAL A 228 -0.75 3.95 5.45
CA VAL A 228 -0.87 5.01 6.46
C VAL A 228 0.10 6.14 6.11
N HIS A 229 -0.36 7.01 5.24
CA HIS A 229 0.43 8.07 4.61
C HIS A 229 1.11 9.00 5.61
N GLU A 230 0.40 9.32 6.70
CA GLU A 230 0.80 10.28 7.70
C GLU A 230 1.59 9.67 8.88
N ALA A 231 1.68 8.37 8.97
CA ALA A 231 2.30 7.69 10.12
C ALA A 231 3.71 8.22 10.45
N PRO A 232 4.63 8.43 9.48
CA PRO A 232 5.95 8.97 9.78
C PRO A 232 5.90 10.33 10.46
N TYR A 233 5.00 11.21 10.04
CA TYR A 233 4.86 12.56 10.60
C TYR A 233 4.21 12.59 11.98
N LEU A 234 3.32 11.63 12.28
CA LEU A 234 2.69 11.52 13.59
C LEU A 234 3.63 10.91 14.62
N THR A 235 4.36 9.89 14.22
CA THR A 235 5.16 9.06 15.15
C THR A 235 6.63 9.44 15.19
N GLY A 236 7.14 10.09 14.14
CA GLY A 236 8.56 10.31 13.92
C GLY A 236 9.30 9.05 13.46
N CYS A 237 8.58 8.03 12.96
CA CYS A 237 9.16 6.76 12.53
C CYS A 237 8.65 6.38 11.15
N TRP A 238 9.56 6.04 10.23
CA TRP A 238 9.24 5.46 8.92
C TRP A 238 9.80 4.03 8.76
N TYR A 239 10.52 3.55 9.77
CA TYR A 239 11.00 2.18 9.88
C TYR A 239 10.96 1.69 11.34
N LYS A 240 10.94 0.38 11.52
CA LYS A 240 11.00 -0.29 12.82
C LYS A 240 11.51 -1.71 12.65
N THR A 241 12.42 -2.14 13.53
CA THR A 241 12.87 -3.54 13.57
C THR A 241 12.04 -4.34 14.57
N ILE A 242 11.62 -5.55 14.19
CA ILE A 242 10.86 -6.49 15.01
C ILE A 242 11.52 -7.87 14.92
N GLY A 243 12.17 -8.30 15.98
CA GLY A 243 13.04 -9.48 15.88
C GLY A 243 14.10 -9.24 14.80
N PRO A 244 14.27 -10.15 13.84
CA PRO A 244 15.20 -9.99 12.72
C PRO A 244 14.66 -9.13 11.59
N THR A 245 13.35 -8.83 11.56
CA THR A 245 12.66 -8.20 10.42
C THR A 245 12.74 -6.69 10.49
N LEU A 246 13.18 -6.03 9.41
CA LEU A 246 13.04 -4.60 9.19
C LEU A 246 11.68 -4.30 8.54
N CYS A 247 10.85 -3.49 9.21
CA CYS A 247 9.58 -3.02 8.69
C CYS A 247 9.71 -1.55 8.27
N VAL A 248 9.20 -1.19 7.09
CA VAL A 248 9.22 0.19 6.59
C VAL A 248 7.84 0.62 6.12
N ASN A 249 7.55 1.90 6.31
CA ASN A 249 6.46 2.62 5.68
C ASN A 249 6.98 4.04 5.36
N PRO A 250 7.26 4.36 4.09
CA PRO A 250 7.77 5.69 3.73
C PRO A 250 6.75 6.79 4.02
N GLY A 251 5.46 6.44 4.13
CA GLY A 251 4.38 7.40 4.06
C GLY A 251 4.25 8.00 2.66
N GLN A 252 3.25 8.82 2.43
CA GLN A 252 3.13 9.65 1.23
C GLN A 252 2.33 10.90 1.60
N TRP A 253 3.03 11.90 2.08
CA TRP A 253 2.40 13.12 2.55
C TRP A 253 2.97 14.35 1.85
N GLY A 254 2.07 15.17 1.28
CA GLY A 254 2.49 16.37 0.57
C GLY A 254 2.80 16.14 -0.91
N GLU A 255 3.57 17.06 -1.49
CA GLU A 255 3.84 17.12 -2.93
C GLU A 255 5.15 16.43 -3.34
N LYS A 256 5.93 15.99 -2.36
CA LYS A 256 7.21 15.30 -2.59
C LYS A 256 7.00 13.79 -2.61
N LEU A 257 7.69 13.14 -3.51
CA LEU A 257 7.72 11.68 -3.57
C LEU A 257 8.44 11.11 -2.35
N HIS A 258 7.75 10.26 -1.61
CA HIS A 258 8.31 9.44 -0.56
C HIS A 258 8.69 8.07 -1.13
N ALA A 259 9.96 7.81 -1.27
CA ALA A 259 10.48 6.53 -1.72
C ALA A 259 11.70 6.12 -0.90
N LEU A 260 12.00 4.84 -0.89
CA LEU A 260 13.15 4.24 -0.24
C LEU A 260 14.11 3.68 -1.27
N LEU A 261 15.40 3.91 -1.07
CA LEU A 261 16.47 3.25 -1.78
C LEU A 261 17.16 2.27 -0.83
N ILE A 262 17.38 1.04 -1.29
CA ILE A 262 17.84 -0.07 -0.46
C ILE A 262 18.81 -0.91 -1.28
N ARG A 263 19.85 -1.48 -0.64
CA ARG A 263 20.70 -2.52 -1.24
C ARG A 263 20.48 -3.83 -0.50
N THR A 264 20.28 -4.91 -1.23
CA THR A 264 20.01 -6.22 -0.64
C THR A 264 21.18 -6.80 0.16
N GLU A 265 22.41 -6.41 -0.19
CA GLU A 265 23.63 -6.84 0.49
C GLU A 265 23.74 -6.26 1.91
N ASP A 266 23.08 -5.12 2.14
CA ASP A 266 23.12 -4.38 3.40
C ASP A 266 21.85 -3.52 3.56
N ILE A 267 20.75 -4.23 3.82
CA ILE A 267 19.40 -3.63 3.83
C ILE A 267 19.31 -2.46 4.82
N GLN A 268 19.86 -2.63 6.02
CA GLN A 268 19.67 -1.66 7.09
C GLN A 268 20.56 -0.41 6.91
N GLU A 269 21.84 -0.58 6.64
CA GLU A 269 22.79 0.53 6.54
C GLU A 269 22.63 1.31 5.22
N SER A 270 22.18 0.63 4.15
CA SER A 270 21.93 1.26 2.85
C SER A 270 20.61 2.00 2.72
N LEU A 271 19.74 1.86 3.73
CA LEU A 271 18.38 2.38 3.67
C LEU A 271 18.36 3.91 3.68
N VAL A 272 17.85 4.51 2.58
CA VAL A 272 17.73 5.95 2.40
C VAL A 272 16.30 6.32 2.01
N HIS A 273 15.72 7.27 2.75
CA HIS A 273 14.42 7.85 2.44
C HIS A 273 14.60 9.15 1.65
N THR A 274 13.88 9.33 0.53
CA THR A 274 14.04 10.48 -0.37
C THR A 274 13.77 11.83 0.30
N VAL A 275 12.94 11.86 1.34
CA VAL A 275 12.55 13.09 2.05
C VAL A 275 13.24 13.20 3.41
N PHE A 276 13.39 12.11 4.16
CA PHE A 276 13.90 12.13 5.53
C PHE A 276 15.39 11.82 5.66
N GLY A 277 16.02 11.32 4.61
CA GLY A 277 17.46 11.03 4.61
C GLY A 277 17.80 9.60 5.04
N ASN A 278 19.01 9.39 5.52
CA ASN A 278 19.54 8.08 5.83
C ASN A 278 18.95 7.48 7.10
N TYR A 279 19.00 6.16 7.21
CA TYR A 279 18.53 5.38 8.35
C TYR A 279 18.98 5.93 9.70
N GLU A 280 20.25 6.27 9.89
CA GLU A 280 20.79 6.71 11.17
C GLU A 280 20.49 8.17 11.51
N ASN A 281 20.30 9.03 10.51
CA ASN A 281 20.23 10.49 10.65
C ASN A 281 18.97 11.08 10.01
N SER A 282 17.84 10.38 10.09
CA SER A 282 16.59 10.88 9.55
C SER A 282 15.99 11.98 10.43
N TYR A 283 15.65 13.10 9.82
CA TYR A 283 14.86 14.15 10.47
C TYR A 283 13.43 14.12 9.93
N ILE A 284 12.47 13.86 10.80
CA ILE A 284 11.05 13.85 10.46
C ILE A 284 10.35 14.98 11.22
N PRO A 285 9.79 15.98 10.52
CA PRO A 285 8.96 16.99 11.18
C PRO A 285 7.71 16.29 11.75
N ARG A 286 7.47 16.49 13.04
CA ARG A 286 6.33 15.86 13.73
C ARG A 286 5.16 16.82 13.78
N TYR A 287 3.98 16.30 13.52
CA TYR A 287 2.70 17.00 13.61
C TYR A 287 1.80 16.31 14.61
N SER A 288 0.97 17.05 15.32
CA SER A 288 -0.13 16.47 16.07
C SER A 288 -1.22 15.94 15.13
N ALA A 289 -2.01 14.97 15.61
CA ALA A 289 -3.15 14.46 14.84
C ALA A 289 -4.12 15.58 14.43
N GLU A 290 -4.27 16.61 15.27
CA GLU A 290 -5.12 17.77 14.97
C GLU A 290 -4.55 18.64 13.84
N GLU A 291 -3.24 18.90 13.84
CA GLU A 291 -2.56 19.63 12.76
C GLU A 291 -2.67 18.88 11.43
N MET A 292 -2.45 17.55 11.44
CA MET A 292 -2.57 16.73 10.25
C MET A 292 -4.02 16.76 9.70
N ARG A 293 -5.04 16.64 10.56
CA ARG A 293 -6.44 16.78 10.14
C ARG A 293 -6.76 18.13 9.53
N ARG A 294 -6.25 19.22 10.09
CA ARG A 294 -6.43 20.57 9.53
C ARG A 294 -5.82 20.69 8.13
N VAL A 295 -4.63 20.12 7.93
CA VAL A 295 -3.97 20.11 6.61
C VAL A 295 -4.79 19.29 5.61
N LEU A 296 -5.27 18.11 6.00
CA LEU A 296 -6.17 17.28 5.17
C LEU A 296 -7.43 18.04 4.77
N GLU A 297 -8.12 18.65 5.73
CA GLU A 297 -9.32 19.44 5.44
C GLU A 297 -9.05 20.62 4.49
N GLN A 298 -7.92 21.30 4.65
CA GLN A 298 -7.54 22.40 3.78
C GLN A 298 -7.24 21.93 2.36
N ARG A 299 -6.49 20.82 2.23
CA ARG A 299 -6.14 20.20 0.95
C ARG A 299 -7.40 19.76 0.19
N TRP A 300 -8.35 19.12 0.88
CA TRP A 300 -9.63 18.72 0.32
C TRP A 300 -10.51 19.93 -0.09
N LYS A 301 -10.48 21.02 0.65
CA LYS A 301 -11.19 22.25 0.30
C LYS A 301 -10.60 22.93 -0.93
N SER A 302 -9.29 22.86 -1.13
CA SER A 302 -8.58 23.50 -2.24
C SER A 302 -8.55 22.64 -3.51
N ASP A 303 -8.77 21.32 -3.41
CA ASP A 303 -8.82 20.45 -4.58
C ASP A 303 -9.97 20.84 -5.51
N ARG A 304 -9.62 21.35 -6.71
CA ARG A 304 -10.58 21.80 -7.73
C ARG A 304 -11.02 20.68 -8.68
N THR A 305 -10.41 19.51 -8.59
CA THR A 305 -10.64 18.36 -9.50
C THR A 305 -11.79 17.47 -9.01
N THR A 306 -12.01 17.39 -7.69
CA THR A 306 -13.07 16.57 -7.11
C THR A 306 -14.44 17.28 -7.14
N PRO A 307 -15.48 16.66 -7.69
CA PRO A 307 -16.84 17.23 -7.73
C PRO A 307 -17.39 17.58 -6.34
N LEU A 308 -18.17 18.66 -6.24
CA LEU A 308 -18.64 19.23 -4.97
C LEU A 308 -19.49 18.25 -4.13
N ASN A 309 -20.24 17.38 -4.79
CA ASN A 309 -21.05 16.34 -4.16
C ASN A 309 -20.20 15.20 -3.56
N GLN A 310 -19.10 14.84 -4.22
CA GLN A 310 -18.13 13.85 -3.71
C GLN A 310 -17.36 14.44 -2.52
N LYS A 311 -16.92 15.70 -2.59
CA LYS A 311 -16.30 16.41 -1.46
C LYS A 311 -17.19 16.40 -0.22
N LYS A 312 -18.50 16.67 -0.37
CA LYS A 312 -19.45 16.65 0.74
C LYS A 312 -19.61 15.26 1.37
N LYS A 313 -19.68 14.20 0.54
CA LYS A 313 -19.78 12.82 1.02
C LYS A 313 -18.52 12.40 1.79
N LEU A 314 -17.35 12.74 1.26
CA LEU A 314 -16.06 12.40 1.87
C LEU A 314 -15.81 13.20 3.15
N LEU A 315 -16.12 14.50 3.19
CA LEU A 315 -16.06 15.32 4.42
C LEU A 315 -17.04 14.82 5.49
N SER A 316 -18.24 14.37 5.08
CA SER A 316 -19.20 13.75 5.98
C SER A 316 -18.67 12.43 6.54
N TRP A 317 -18.00 11.64 5.70
CA TRP A 317 -17.36 10.38 6.11
C TRP A 317 -16.18 10.62 7.06
N ILE A 318 -15.27 11.55 6.74
CA ILE A 318 -14.16 11.93 7.64
C ILE A 318 -14.69 12.39 9.00
N ARG A 319 -15.79 13.17 9.02
CA ARG A 319 -16.46 13.60 10.26
C ARG A 319 -17.13 12.47 11.04
N SER A 320 -17.54 11.40 10.37
CA SER A 320 -18.13 10.22 11.02
C SER A 320 -17.09 9.28 11.63
N LEU A 321 -15.82 9.44 11.26
CA LEU A 321 -14.68 8.72 11.85
C LEU A 321 -14.10 9.44 13.10
N LEU A 322 -14.56 10.66 13.34
CA LEU A 322 -14.21 11.50 14.51
C LEU A 322 -15.25 11.38 15.61
#